data_3044e8e7f3737113bbc05512a1907a28
#
_entry.id   3044e8e7f3737113bbc05512a1907a28
#
_cell.length_a   1.000
_cell.length_b   1.000
_cell.length_c   1.000
_cell.angle_alpha   90.00
_cell.angle_beta   90.00
_cell.angle_gamma   90.00
#
_symmetry.space_group_name_H-M   'P 1'
#
loop_
_entity.id
_entity.type
_entity.pdbx_description
1 polymer ?
#
loop_
_entity_poly.entity_id
_entity_poly.type
_entity_poly.pdbx_seq_one_letter_code
_entity_poly.pdbx_strand_id
1 'polypeptide(L)'
;MKMVVAIIQPSKLDDVREELYRIDVNLMTVSEVLGHGQQKGITEVYRGTKEMGNLLRKVRIDIAVNDPFVEPTIRAIVKAAKTGETGDGKIFVLPLDQCVRIRTEERGGPAIG
;
A
#
# COMPACT_ATOMS: atom_id res chain seq x y z
N MET A 1 10.15 -6.37 -12.77
CA MET A 1 8.83 -5.75 -12.47
C MET A 1 8.27 -6.35 -11.19
N LYS A 2 7.79 -5.49 -10.32
CA LYS A 2 7.20 -5.89 -9.06
C LYS A 2 5.92 -5.11 -8.81
N MET A 3 5.01 -5.74 -8.08
CA MET A 3 3.87 -5.03 -7.53
C MET A 3 4.17 -4.73 -6.06
N VAL A 4 4.23 -3.46 -5.72
CA VAL A 4 4.35 -3.02 -4.34
C VAL A 4 2.93 -2.74 -3.85
N VAL A 5 2.52 -3.48 -2.83
CA VAL A 5 1.20 -3.33 -2.24
C VAL A 5 1.38 -2.81 -0.84
N ALA A 6 0.79 -1.67 -0.55
CA ALA A 6 0.88 -1.07 0.79
C ALA A 6 -0.51 -1.00 1.41
N ILE A 7 -0.61 -1.45 2.65
CA ILE A 7 -1.83 -1.28 3.46
C ILE A 7 -1.47 -0.28 4.54
N ILE A 8 -2.11 0.87 4.52
CA ILE A 8 -1.73 1.99 5.41
C ILE A 8 -2.95 2.56 6.12
N GLN A 9 -2.69 3.41 7.10
CA GLN A 9 -3.74 4.20 7.74
C GLN A 9 -4.33 5.19 6.73
N PRO A 10 -5.66 5.36 6.71
CA PRO A 10 -6.27 6.29 5.76
C PRO A 10 -5.73 7.71 5.87
N SER A 11 -5.40 8.16 7.09
CA SER A 11 -4.89 9.50 7.31
C SER A 11 -3.51 9.74 6.70
N LYS A 12 -2.82 8.69 6.29
CA LYS A 12 -1.48 8.79 5.71
C LYS A 12 -1.48 8.79 4.19
N LEU A 13 -2.62 8.63 3.56
CA LEU A 13 -2.68 8.49 2.10
C LEU A 13 -2.06 9.69 1.39
N ASP A 14 -2.43 10.90 1.78
CA ASP A 14 -1.93 12.09 1.08
C ASP A 14 -0.43 12.25 1.25
N ASP A 15 0.10 11.97 2.44
CA ASP A 15 1.54 12.05 2.68
C ASP A 15 2.29 11.00 1.85
N VAL A 16 1.74 9.78 1.76
CA VAL A 16 2.35 8.72 0.96
C VAL A 16 2.36 9.10 -0.52
N ARG A 17 1.24 9.61 -1.02
CA ARG A 17 1.16 10.04 -2.42
C ARG A 17 2.18 11.12 -2.73
N GLU A 18 2.35 12.07 -1.82
CA GLU A 18 3.31 13.16 -2.01
C GLU A 18 4.75 12.63 -2.06
N GLU A 19 5.12 11.73 -1.15
CA GLU A 19 6.46 11.17 -1.15
C GLU A 19 6.72 10.31 -2.40
N LEU A 20 5.73 9.57 -2.85
CA LEU A 20 5.87 8.80 -4.09
C LEU A 20 6.01 9.70 -5.31
N TYR A 21 5.26 10.80 -5.34
CA TYR A 21 5.36 11.76 -6.43
C TYR A 21 6.76 12.35 -6.53
N ARG A 22 7.42 12.58 -5.40
CA ARG A 22 8.77 13.15 -5.38
C ARG A 22 9.81 12.25 -6.02
N ILE A 23 9.57 10.96 -6.08
CA ILE A 23 10.47 10.01 -6.72
C ILE A 23 9.96 9.56 -8.09
N ASP A 24 9.03 10.32 -8.67
CA ASP A 24 8.42 10.03 -9.97
C ASP A 24 7.66 8.72 -10.02
N VAL A 25 7.14 8.27 -8.89
CA VAL A 25 6.26 7.11 -8.82
C VAL A 25 4.86 7.64 -8.52
N ASN A 26 4.09 7.89 -9.57
CA ASN A 26 2.79 8.54 -9.42
C ASN A 26 1.63 7.75 -10.04
N LEU A 27 1.90 6.59 -10.63
CA LEU A 27 0.86 5.73 -11.18
C LEU A 27 0.54 4.66 -10.15
N MET A 28 -0.61 4.79 -9.53
CA MET A 28 -1.01 3.88 -8.48
C MET A 28 -2.51 3.68 -8.50
N THR A 29 -2.96 2.57 -7.97
CA THR A 29 -4.37 2.29 -7.78
C THR A 29 -4.64 2.28 -6.28
N VAL A 30 -5.65 3.03 -5.86
CA VAL A 30 -5.98 3.17 -4.45
C VAL A 30 -7.36 2.59 -4.20
N SER A 31 -7.49 1.81 -3.14
CA SER A 31 -8.78 1.27 -2.74
C SER A 31 -8.94 1.35 -1.23
N GLU A 32 -10.18 1.49 -0.79
CA GLU A 32 -10.52 1.43 0.63
C GLU A 32 -10.79 -0.02 0.98
N VAL A 33 -10.21 -0.47 2.08
CA VAL A 33 -10.32 -1.85 2.51
C VAL A 33 -10.58 -1.90 4.01
N LEU A 34 -11.01 -3.05 4.47
CA LEU A 34 -11.14 -3.32 5.90
C LEU A 34 -10.09 -4.34 6.28
N GLY A 35 -9.33 -4.01 7.32
CA GLY A 35 -8.30 -4.88 7.81
C GLY A 35 -8.57 -5.31 9.24
N HIS A 36 -8.35 -6.57 9.53
CA HIS A 36 -8.37 -7.07 10.89
C HIS A 36 -6.95 -7.07 11.41
N GLY A 37 -6.70 -6.33 12.47
CA GLY A 37 -5.37 -6.24 13.02
C GLY A 37 -5.42 -5.75 14.45
N GLN A 38 -4.24 -5.69 15.05
CA GLN A 38 -4.12 -5.11 16.37
C GLN A 38 -3.84 -3.64 16.23
N GLN A 39 -4.55 -2.87 17.01
CA GLN A 39 -4.33 -1.45 17.07
C GLN A 39 -4.32 -1.05 18.53
N LYS A 40 -3.29 -0.28 18.90
CA LYS A 40 -3.09 0.10 20.29
C LYS A 40 -4.31 0.87 20.81
N GLY A 41 -4.75 0.50 21.99
CA GLY A 41 -5.88 1.14 22.64
C GLY A 41 -7.22 0.58 22.25
N ILE A 42 -7.26 -0.34 21.30
CA ILE A 42 -8.50 -0.98 20.90
C ILE A 42 -8.50 -2.40 21.42
N THR A 43 -9.18 -2.60 22.50
CA THR A 43 -9.36 -3.92 23.06
C THR A 43 -10.86 -4.13 23.19
N GLU A 44 -11.40 -4.84 22.26
CA GLU A 44 -12.83 -4.98 22.18
C GLU A 44 -13.26 -6.39 22.50
N VAL A 45 -14.04 -6.53 23.53
CA VAL A 45 -14.68 -7.79 23.82
C VAL A 45 -16.16 -7.48 24.05
N TYR A 46 -16.98 -7.81 23.10
CA TYR A 46 -18.39 -7.58 23.19
C TYR A 46 -19.09 -8.88 23.50
N ARG A 47 -19.43 -9.08 24.76
CA ARG A 47 -20.30 -10.17 25.15
C ARG A 47 -19.85 -11.54 24.64
N GLY A 48 -18.59 -11.79 24.71
CA GLY A 48 -18.03 -13.04 24.23
C GLY A 48 -17.87 -13.13 22.72
N THR A 49 -18.26 -12.10 22.01
CA THR A 49 -18.05 -12.01 20.56
C THR A 49 -16.86 -11.11 20.33
N LYS A 50 -15.71 -11.68 20.19
CA LYS A 50 -14.53 -10.85 20.28
C LYS A 50 -14.11 -10.18 19.02
N GLU A 51 -14.17 -10.75 17.92
CA GLU A 51 -13.46 -10.19 16.79
C GLU A 51 -14.24 -9.26 15.92
N MET A 52 -15.53 -9.16 16.13
CA MET A 52 -16.38 -8.45 15.20
C MET A 52 -16.07 -6.96 15.11
N GLY A 53 -15.51 -6.39 16.18
CA GLY A 53 -15.20 -4.97 16.19
C GLY A 53 -13.82 -4.63 15.66
N ASN A 54 -13.07 -5.62 15.23
CA ASN A 54 -11.68 -5.41 14.88
C ASN A 54 -11.41 -5.19 13.40
N LEU A 55 -12.45 -5.04 12.61
CA LEU A 55 -12.28 -4.67 11.21
C LEU A 55 -12.17 -3.16 11.11
N LEU A 56 -11.01 -2.70 10.72
CA LEU A 56 -10.68 -1.28 10.70
C LEU A 56 -10.51 -0.81 9.27
N ARG A 57 -10.87 0.44 9.04
CA ARG A 57 -10.66 1.04 7.73
C ARG A 57 -9.17 1.21 7.47
N LYS A 58 -8.76 0.77 6.31
CA LYS A 58 -7.40 0.92 5.82
C LYS A 58 -7.46 1.34 4.35
N VAL A 59 -6.33 1.78 3.85
CA VAL A 59 -6.19 2.09 2.43
C VAL A 59 -5.17 1.14 1.85
N ARG A 60 -5.51 0.57 0.70
CA ARG A 60 -4.60 -0.26 -0.07
C ARG A 60 -4.13 0.51 -1.29
N ILE A 61 -2.82 0.54 -1.48
CA ILE A 61 -2.20 1.16 -2.65
C ILE A 61 -1.46 0.07 -3.41
N ASP A 62 -1.78 -0.06 -4.70
CA ASP A 62 -1.11 -1.00 -5.59
C ASP A 62 -0.26 -0.20 -6.56
N ILE A 63 1.04 -0.49 -6.59
CA ILE A 63 2.00 0.26 -7.40
C ILE A 63 2.86 -0.73 -8.16
N ALA A 64 2.71 -0.78 -9.49
CA ALA A 64 3.59 -1.58 -10.32
C ALA A 64 4.83 -0.75 -10.64
N VAL A 65 6.00 -1.30 -10.38
CA VAL A 65 7.26 -0.60 -10.62
C VAL A 65 8.29 -1.52 -11.25
N ASN A 66 9.22 -0.93 -11.97
CA ASN A 66 10.39 -1.65 -12.43
C ASN A 66 11.37 -1.84 -11.26
N ASP A 67 12.23 -2.85 -11.36
CA ASP A 67 13.07 -3.25 -10.25
C ASP A 67 13.88 -2.11 -9.59
N PRO A 68 14.46 -1.18 -10.34
CA PRO A 68 15.22 -0.09 -9.71
C PRO A 68 14.37 0.81 -8.80
N PHE A 69 13.06 0.82 -8.98
CA PHE A 69 12.17 1.66 -8.19
C PHE A 69 11.60 0.98 -6.96
N VAL A 70 11.88 -0.31 -6.76
CA VAL A 70 11.29 -1.06 -5.64
C VAL A 70 11.71 -0.47 -4.30
N GLU A 71 13.01 -0.39 -4.04
CA GLU A 71 13.50 0.14 -2.77
C GLU A 71 13.15 1.61 -2.56
N PRO A 72 13.31 2.49 -3.55
CA PRO A 72 12.85 3.87 -3.37
C PRO A 72 11.37 3.97 -3.04
N THR A 73 10.54 3.13 -3.64
CA THR A 73 9.10 3.12 -3.36
C THR A 73 8.83 2.69 -1.92
N ILE A 74 9.48 1.63 -1.48
CA ILE A 74 9.33 1.15 -0.09
C ILE A 74 9.74 2.25 0.89
N ARG A 75 10.89 2.87 0.66
CA ARG A 75 11.38 3.93 1.56
C ARG A 75 10.45 5.12 1.61
N ALA A 76 9.89 5.52 0.47
CA ALA A 76 8.96 6.64 0.43
C ALA A 76 7.70 6.35 1.25
N ILE A 77 7.16 5.14 1.10
CA ILE A 77 5.96 4.74 1.85
C ILE A 77 6.26 4.70 3.34
N VAL A 78 7.36 4.09 3.74
CA VAL A 78 7.74 4.00 5.16
C VAL A 78 7.91 5.39 5.75
N LYS A 79 8.62 6.27 5.05
CA LYS A 79 8.86 7.64 5.52
C LYS A 79 7.55 8.37 5.80
N ALA A 80 6.57 8.23 4.91
CA ALA A 80 5.33 8.96 5.01
C ALA A 80 4.32 8.32 5.98
N ALA A 81 4.31 6.99 6.06
CA ALA A 81 3.26 6.27 6.77
C ALA A 81 3.63 5.86 8.19
N LYS A 82 4.92 5.82 8.51
CA LYS A 82 5.38 5.33 9.82
C LYS A 82 5.06 6.32 10.93
N THR A 83 4.42 5.83 11.99
CA THR A 83 4.24 6.58 13.23
C THR A 83 5.01 5.94 14.37
N GLY A 84 5.36 4.66 14.25
CA GLY A 84 5.98 3.88 15.32
C GLY A 84 4.96 3.16 16.18
N GLU A 85 3.69 3.36 15.90
CA GLU A 85 2.62 2.71 16.67
C GLU A 85 2.09 1.48 15.93
N THR A 86 1.46 0.60 16.68
CA THR A 86 0.75 -0.54 16.11
C THR A 86 -0.35 -0.01 15.19
N GLY A 87 -0.48 -0.62 14.02
CA GLY A 87 -1.50 -0.20 13.06
C GLY A 87 -0.95 0.58 11.89
N ASP A 88 0.36 0.84 11.83
CA ASP A 88 0.97 1.55 10.71
C ASP A 88 0.78 0.85 9.38
N GLY A 89 0.64 -0.47 9.38
CA GLY A 89 0.39 -1.23 8.17
C GLY A 89 1.59 -2.04 7.71
N LYS A 90 1.50 -2.52 6.48
CA LYS A 90 2.53 -3.39 5.90
C LYS A 90 2.67 -3.12 4.42
N ILE A 91 3.83 -3.50 3.91
CA ILE A 91 4.13 -3.45 2.49
C ILE A 91 4.47 -4.86 2.02
N PHE A 92 3.86 -5.26 0.92
CA PHE A 92 4.13 -6.55 0.29
C PHE A 92 4.70 -6.28 -1.10
N VAL A 93 5.72 -7.06 -1.47
CA VAL A 93 6.32 -6.95 -2.79
C VAL A 93 6.17 -8.29 -3.49
N LEU A 94 5.52 -8.27 -4.64
CA LEU A 94 5.25 -9.49 -5.41
C LEU A 94 5.89 -9.36 -6.79
N PRO A 95 6.43 -10.45 -7.32
CA PRO A 95 6.91 -10.42 -8.70
C PRO A 95 5.74 -10.29 -9.68
N LEU A 96 5.95 -9.52 -10.74
CA LEU A 96 5.01 -9.40 -11.85
C LEU A 96 5.60 -10.12 -13.04
N ASP A 97 4.90 -11.11 -13.53
CA ASP A 97 5.33 -11.86 -14.70
C ASP A 97 5.18 -11.03 -15.97
N GLN A 98 4.08 -10.31 -16.09
CA GLN A 98 3.78 -9.53 -17.28
C GLN A 98 3.06 -8.25 -16.91
N CYS A 99 3.27 -7.23 -17.75
CA CYS A 99 2.51 -5.99 -17.71
C CYS A 99 2.19 -5.65 -19.16
N VAL A 100 0.93 -5.36 -19.44
CA VAL A 100 0.48 -5.00 -20.78
C VAL A 100 -0.31 -3.71 -20.70
N ARG A 101 0.09 -2.71 -21.47
CA ARG A 101 -0.68 -1.47 -21.55
C ARG A 101 -1.80 -1.68 -22.55
N ILE A 102 -3.02 -1.52 -22.10
CA ILE A 102 -4.17 -1.85 -22.95
C ILE A 102 -4.22 -1.03 -24.22
N ARG A 103 -3.95 0.28 -24.12
CA ARG A 103 -4.06 1.18 -25.27
C ARG A 103 -3.05 0.87 -26.36
N THR A 104 -1.83 0.55 -26.00
CA THR A 104 -0.73 0.42 -26.97
C THR A 104 -0.30 -1.02 -27.19
N GLU A 105 -0.75 -1.93 -26.34
CA GLU A 105 -0.33 -3.33 -26.31
C GLU A 105 1.16 -3.51 -26.03
N GLU A 106 1.84 -2.46 -25.55
CA GLU A 106 3.21 -2.57 -25.08
C GLU A 106 3.29 -3.54 -23.91
N ARG A 107 4.40 -4.24 -23.80
CA ARG A 107 4.60 -5.25 -22.76
C ARG A 107 5.89 -5.00 -21.99
N GLY A 108 5.87 -5.45 -20.74
CA GLY A 108 7.04 -5.44 -19.88
C GLY A 108 7.32 -4.08 -19.26
N GLY A 109 8.60 -3.82 -19.00
CA GLY A 109 9.01 -2.60 -18.32
C GLY A 109 8.49 -1.30 -18.93
N PRO A 110 8.56 -1.14 -20.25
CA PRO A 110 8.00 0.08 -20.87
C PRO A 110 6.50 0.27 -20.64
N ALA A 111 5.76 -0.81 -20.41
CA ALA A 111 4.33 -0.73 -20.19
C ALA A 111 3.98 -0.19 -18.79
N ILE A 112 4.91 -0.24 -17.86
CA ILE A 112 4.68 0.27 -16.52
C ILE A 112 4.63 1.80 -16.53
N GLY A 113 5.40 2.41 -17.36
CA GLY A 113 5.32 3.85 -17.53
C GLY A 113 6.60 4.59 -17.36
#